data_7247ae496c16cb417afbbb58fdbe8944
#
_entry.id   7247ae496c16cb417afbbb58fdbe8944
#
_cell.length_a   1.000
_cell.length_b   1.000
_cell.length_c   1.000
_cell.angle_alpha   90.00
_cell.angle_beta   90.00
_cell.angle_gamma   90.00
#
_symmetry.space_group_name_H-M   'P 1'
#
loop_
_entity.id
_entity.type
_entity.pdbx_description
1 polymer ?
#
loop_
_entity_poly.entity_id
_entity_poly.type
_entity_poly.pdbx_seq_one_letter_code
_entity_poly.pdbx_strand_id
1 'polypeptide(L)'
;MFYISLGATIGIIVGASIVGIWLLLLIVNLIFVSSFSSIFKKHKKAIPVILYTKADNLKSIISILDQSGIDVDNRYVALINDISFEDFVEPGSQQFEKSKNTLTYLKDELAYIASTHPELEGDEEYMQAKRNIVDCDTQYRNTVMMYNADVLGYNYWIRFLPCRFVFKMFKVKKKTPIS
;
A
#
# COMPACT_ATOMS: atom_id res chain seq x y z
N MET A 1 59.08 -11.95 25.51
CA MET A 1 58.22 -10.88 26.05
C MET A 1 58.06 -9.82 24.94
N PHE A 2 56.94 -9.81 24.20
CA PHE A 2 56.73 -8.83 23.11
C PHE A 2 56.36 -7.50 23.72
N TYR A 3 57.25 -6.51 23.72
CA TYR A 3 56.92 -5.12 24.01
C TYR A 3 56.18 -4.52 22.80
N ILE A 4 54.85 -4.53 22.86
CA ILE A 4 54.07 -3.74 21.90
C ILE A 4 54.30 -2.27 22.28
N SER A 5 54.80 -1.45 21.35
CA SER A 5 55.03 -0.02 21.63
C SER A 5 53.70 0.67 21.99
N LEU A 6 53.72 1.67 22.89
CA LEU A 6 52.56 2.42 23.30
C LEU A 6 51.75 2.94 22.09
N GLY A 7 52.42 3.37 21.03
CA GLY A 7 51.80 3.80 19.78
C GLY A 7 51.03 2.71 19.07
N ALA A 8 51.56 1.45 19.06
CA ALA A 8 50.86 0.31 18.47
C ALA A 8 49.59 -0.04 19.27
N THR A 9 49.66 0.02 20.60
CA THR A 9 48.52 -0.25 21.48
C THR A 9 47.41 0.79 21.26
N ILE A 10 47.72 2.08 21.17
CA ILE A 10 46.76 3.17 20.87
C ILE A 10 46.17 2.94 19.49
N GLY A 11 46.95 2.60 18.46
CA GLY A 11 46.48 2.33 17.10
C GLY A 11 45.47 1.17 17.04
N ILE A 12 45.72 0.10 17.80
CA ILE A 12 44.83 -1.07 17.88
C ILE A 12 43.48 -0.66 18.54
N ILE A 13 43.55 0.07 19.66
CA ILE A 13 42.34 0.50 20.38
C ILE A 13 41.48 1.41 19.48
N VAL A 14 42.07 2.41 18.82
CA VAL A 14 41.36 3.31 17.91
C VAL A 14 40.79 2.54 16.72
N GLY A 15 41.54 1.66 16.12
CA GLY A 15 41.08 0.81 15.02
C GLY A 15 39.91 -0.09 15.43
N ALA A 16 40.01 -0.76 16.59
CA ALA A 16 38.91 -1.59 17.11
C ALA A 16 37.65 -0.77 17.43
N SER A 17 37.80 0.45 17.95
CA SER A 17 36.68 1.34 18.23
C SER A 17 35.97 1.77 16.94
N ILE A 18 36.70 2.12 15.88
CA ILE A 18 36.12 2.49 14.58
C ILE A 18 35.35 1.30 13.98
N VAL A 19 35.92 0.11 14.00
CA VAL A 19 35.26 -1.11 13.52
C VAL A 19 33.99 -1.41 14.34
N GLY A 20 34.05 -1.27 15.66
CA GLY A 20 32.91 -1.45 16.56
C GLY A 20 31.76 -0.49 16.24
N ILE A 21 32.06 0.80 16.07
CA ILE A 21 31.05 1.80 15.67
C ILE A 21 30.45 1.46 14.31
N TRP A 22 31.28 1.06 13.35
CA TRP A 22 30.81 0.72 12.00
C TRP A 22 29.88 -0.49 12.01
N LEU A 23 30.20 -1.55 12.78
CA LEU A 23 29.34 -2.71 12.97
C LEU A 23 28.02 -2.34 13.64
N LEU A 24 28.05 -1.48 14.64
CA LEU A 24 26.84 -1.00 15.32
C LEU A 24 25.92 -0.25 14.35
N LEU A 25 26.47 0.67 13.56
CA LEU A 25 25.72 1.38 12.52
C LEU A 25 25.11 0.42 11.49
N LEU A 26 25.82 -0.63 11.12
CA LEU A 26 25.33 -1.66 10.20
C LEU A 26 24.15 -2.43 10.81
N ILE A 27 24.23 -2.85 12.07
CA ILE A 27 23.15 -3.55 12.78
C ILE A 27 21.90 -2.65 12.85
N VAL A 28 22.06 -1.40 13.28
CA VAL A 28 20.95 -0.43 13.35
C VAL A 28 20.29 -0.26 11.99
N ASN A 29 21.08 -0.12 10.93
CA ASN A 29 20.54 0.03 9.58
C ASN A 29 19.77 -1.22 9.11
N LEU A 30 20.27 -2.43 9.40
CA LEU A 30 19.56 -3.67 9.08
C LEU A 30 18.23 -3.78 9.81
N ILE A 31 18.17 -3.34 11.08
CA ILE A 31 16.91 -3.29 11.85
C ILE A 31 15.91 -2.34 11.17
N PHE A 32 16.32 -1.12 10.79
CA PHE A 32 15.45 -0.16 10.12
C PHE A 32 14.94 -0.69 8.78
N VAL A 33 15.82 -1.22 7.93
CA VAL A 33 15.44 -1.78 6.63
C VAL A 33 14.46 -2.95 6.79
N SER A 34 14.68 -3.83 7.77
CA SER A 34 13.78 -4.92 8.08
C SER A 34 12.41 -4.43 8.55
N SER A 35 12.39 -3.43 9.44
CA SER A 35 11.15 -2.83 9.96
C SER A 35 10.32 -2.20 8.83
N PHE A 36 10.91 -1.34 8.01
CA PHE A 36 10.21 -0.76 6.86
C PHE A 36 9.73 -1.82 5.88
N SER A 37 10.55 -2.85 5.61
CA SER A 37 10.16 -3.97 4.74
C SER A 37 8.93 -4.72 5.26
N SER A 38 8.81 -4.90 6.56
CA SER A 38 7.65 -5.54 7.18
C SER A 38 6.40 -4.67 7.09
N ILE A 39 6.53 -3.37 7.40
CA ILE A 39 5.42 -2.42 7.46
C ILE A 39 4.82 -2.20 6.06
N PHE A 40 5.64 -1.91 5.05
CA PHE A 40 5.10 -1.70 3.71
C PHE A 40 4.47 -2.97 3.11
N LYS A 41 4.94 -4.18 3.47
CA LYS A 41 4.27 -5.43 3.09
C LYS A 41 2.86 -5.53 3.70
N LYS A 42 2.69 -5.05 4.94
CA LYS A 42 1.38 -5.00 5.60
C LYS A 42 0.43 -4.07 4.85
N HIS A 43 0.87 -2.84 4.53
CA HIS A 43 0.05 -1.90 3.77
C HIS A 43 -0.25 -2.41 2.35
N LYS A 44 0.74 -3.00 1.67
CA LYS A 44 0.51 -3.62 0.35
C LYS A 44 -0.58 -4.69 0.39
N LYS A 45 -0.65 -5.49 1.45
CA LYS A 45 -1.69 -6.53 1.61
C LYS A 45 -3.07 -5.98 1.95
N ALA A 46 -3.15 -4.79 2.55
CA ALA A 46 -4.42 -4.16 2.88
C ALA A 46 -5.13 -3.57 1.64
N ILE A 47 -4.37 -3.11 0.65
CA ILE A 47 -4.90 -2.47 -0.56
C ILE A 47 -5.91 -3.35 -1.32
N PRO A 48 -5.61 -4.63 -1.65
CA PRO A 48 -6.56 -5.51 -2.32
C PRO A 48 -7.87 -5.69 -1.55
N VAL A 49 -7.76 -5.85 -0.23
CA VAL A 49 -8.94 -6.03 0.64
C VAL A 49 -9.86 -4.81 0.57
N ILE A 50 -9.29 -3.60 0.67
CA ILE A 50 -10.06 -2.35 0.64
C ILE A 50 -10.77 -2.18 -0.71
N LEU A 51 -10.07 -2.40 -1.83
CA LEU A 51 -10.65 -2.24 -3.16
C LEU A 51 -11.69 -3.31 -3.48
N TYR A 52 -11.47 -4.55 -3.03
CA TYR A 52 -12.46 -5.61 -3.20
C TYR A 52 -13.71 -5.36 -2.34
N THR A 53 -13.55 -4.89 -1.08
CA THR A 53 -14.68 -4.45 -0.26
C THR A 53 -15.46 -3.31 -0.91
N LYS A 54 -14.77 -2.37 -1.57
CA LYS A 54 -15.44 -1.34 -2.37
C LYS A 54 -16.26 -1.93 -3.53
N ALA A 55 -15.71 -2.94 -4.23
CA ALA A 55 -16.45 -3.64 -5.29
C ALA A 55 -17.72 -4.30 -4.75
N ASP A 56 -17.64 -4.97 -3.60
CA ASP A 56 -18.80 -5.61 -2.98
C ASP A 56 -19.89 -4.59 -2.56
N ASN A 57 -19.49 -3.42 -2.04
CA ASN A 57 -20.46 -2.35 -1.73
C ASN A 57 -21.10 -1.76 -3.00
N LEU A 58 -20.37 -1.67 -4.12
CA LEU A 58 -20.95 -1.26 -5.41
C LEU A 58 -21.94 -2.30 -5.94
N LYS A 59 -21.66 -3.61 -5.79
CA LYS A 59 -22.61 -4.69 -6.09
C LYS A 59 -23.87 -4.56 -5.25
N SER A 60 -23.74 -4.25 -3.97
CA SER A 60 -24.90 -4.01 -3.08
C SER A 60 -25.74 -2.85 -3.55
N ILE A 61 -25.14 -1.73 -3.97
CA ILE A 61 -25.89 -0.58 -4.54
C ILE A 61 -26.64 -1.01 -5.80
N ILE A 62 -26.02 -1.74 -6.73
CA ILE A 62 -26.70 -2.24 -7.93
C ILE A 62 -27.92 -3.09 -7.55
N SER A 63 -27.77 -3.97 -6.57
CA SER A 63 -28.88 -4.81 -6.10
C SER A 63 -30.02 -4.00 -5.49
N ILE A 64 -29.70 -2.96 -4.73
CA ILE A 64 -30.70 -2.07 -4.11
C ILE A 64 -31.46 -1.28 -5.18
N LEU A 65 -30.76 -0.75 -6.20
CA LEU A 65 -31.35 -0.04 -7.32
C LEU A 65 -32.34 -0.96 -8.09
N ASP A 66 -31.91 -2.19 -8.41
CA ASP A 66 -32.74 -3.20 -9.08
C ASP A 66 -34.00 -3.53 -8.26
N GLN A 67 -33.87 -3.76 -6.96
CA GLN A 67 -34.98 -4.03 -6.03
C GLN A 67 -35.94 -2.82 -5.92
N SER A 68 -35.45 -1.61 -6.09
CA SER A 68 -36.24 -0.39 -6.12
C SER A 68 -36.93 -0.15 -7.48
N GLY A 69 -36.75 -1.05 -8.46
CA GLY A 69 -37.30 -0.92 -9.80
C GLY A 69 -36.59 0.12 -10.68
N ILE A 70 -35.39 0.52 -10.27
CA ILE A 70 -34.56 1.45 -11.04
C ILE A 70 -33.72 0.64 -12.02
N ASP A 71 -33.89 0.90 -13.31
CA ASP A 71 -33.17 0.18 -14.37
C ASP A 71 -31.67 0.53 -14.35
N VAL A 72 -30.85 -0.49 -14.11
CA VAL A 72 -29.38 -0.38 -14.13
C VAL A 72 -28.86 -1.07 -15.38
N ASP A 73 -28.12 -0.34 -16.20
CA ASP A 73 -27.53 -0.89 -17.42
C ASP A 73 -26.76 -2.19 -17.13
N ASN A 74 -27.12 -3.26 -17.85
CA ASN A 74 -26.47 -4.58 -17.73
C ASN A 74 -24.95 -4.51 -17.92
N ARG A 75 -24.42 -3.48 -18.59
CA ARG A 75 -22.97 -3.26 -18.71
C ARG A 75 -22.31 -3.00 -17.36
N TYR A 76 -22.97 -2.28 -16.44
CA TYR A 76 -22.41 -2.04 -15.09
C TYR A 76 -22.38 -3.32 -14.28
N VAL A 77 -23.42 -4.14 -14.38
CA VAL A 77 -23.48 -5.47 -13.77
C VAL A 77 -22.37 -6.38 -14.30
N ALA A 78 -22.14 -6.39 -15.62
CA ALA A 78 -21.06 -7.15 -16.21
C ALA A 78 -19.68 -6.66 -15.76
N LEU A 79 -19.44 -5.35 -15.78
CA LEU A 79 -18.16 -4.74 -15.37
C LEU A 79 -17.80 -5.05 -13.92
N ILE A 80 -18.77 -4.96 -12.99
CA ILE A 80 -18.49 -5.23 -11.58
C ILE A 80 -18.29 -6.73 -11.31
N ASN A 81 -18.94 -7.59 -12.05
CA ASN A 81 -18.78 -9.05 -11.91
C ASN A 81 -17.47 -9.57 -12.53
N ASP A 82 -16.90 -8.84 -13.49
CA ASP A 82 -15.57 -9.16 -14.06
C ASP A 82 -14.42 -8.83 -13.10
N ILE A 83 -14.67 -8.05 -12.06
CA ILE A 83 -13.65 -7.67 -11.07
C ILE A 83 -13.45 -8.81 -10.08
N SER A 84 -12.19 -9.27 -9.97
CA SER A 84 -11.76 -10.29 -9.01
C SER A 84 -10.81 -9.72 -7.96
N PHE A 85 -10.63 -10.44 -6.85
CA PHE A 85 -9.66 -10.08 -5.82
C PHE A 85 -8.22 -10.06 -6.37
N GLU A 86 -7.91 -10.99 -7.27
CA GLU A 86 -6.59 -11.15 -7.90
C GLU A 86 -6.16 -9.91 -8.68
N ASP A 87 -7.11 -9.15 -9.23
CA ASP A 87 -6.83 -7.91 -9.96
C ASP A 87 -6.10 -6.87 -9.10
N PHE A 88 -6.29 -6.92 -7.79
CA PHE A 88 -5.73 -5.95 -6.85
C PHE A 88 -4.47 -6.43 -6.12
N VAL A 89 -4.04 -7.68 -6.30
CA VAL A 89 -2.89 -8.27 -5.57
C VAL A 89 -1.57 -7.59 -5.92
N GLU A 90 -1.40 -7.09 -7.15
CA GLU A 90 -0.20 -6.40 -7.59
C GLU A 90 -0.46 -4.91 -7.85
N PRO A 91 -0.40 -4.04 -6.81
CA PRO A 91 -0.57 -2.60 -6.98
C PRO A 91 0.42 -2.02 -8.00
N GLY A 92 -0.11 -1.23 -8.94
CA GLY A 92 0.66 -0.63 -10.03
C GLY A 92 0.81 -1.52 -11.27
N SER A 93 0.23 -2.73 -11.30
CA SER A 93 0.09 -3.51 -12.53
C SER A 93 -0.97 -2.90 -13.46
N GLN A 94 -0.93 -3.22 -14.75
CA GLN A 94 -1.92 -2.75 -15.72
C GLN A 94 -3.34 -3.22 -15.34
N GLN A 95 -3.47 -4.45 -14.86
CA GLN A 95 -4.74 -5.01 -14.42
C GLN A 95 -5.28 -4.27 -13.18
N PHE A 96 -4.42 -4.01 -12.20
CA PHE A 96 -4.76 -3.23 -11.01
C PHE A 96 -5.31 -1.84 -11.39
N GLU A 97 -4.60 -1.10 -12.27
CA GLU A 97 -5.04 0.23 -12.68
C GLU A 97 -6.36 0.18 -13.47
N LYS A 98 -6.54 -0.82 -14.34
CA LYS A 98 -7.78 -1.04 -15.07
C LYS A 98 -8.96 -1.26 -14.11
N SER A 99 -8.84 -2.21 -13.18
CA SER A 99 -9.92 -2.55 -12.24
C SER A 99 -10.19 -1.41 -11.25
N LYS A 100 -9.17 -0.69 -10.77
CA LYS A 100 -9.33 0.52 -9.95
C LYS A 100 -10.10 1.62 -10.70
N ASN A 101 -9.77 1.87 -11.96
CA ASN A 101 -10.46 2.87 -12.78
C ASN A 101 -11.90 2.45 -13.06
N THR A 102 -12.15 1.16 -13.31
CA THR A 102 -13.51 0.61 -13.46
C THR A 102 -14.34 0.83 -12.19
N LEU A 103 -13.79 0.59 -10.99
CA LEU A 103 -14.50 0.88 -9.73
C LEU A 103 -14.81 2.37 -9.55
N THR A 104 -13.93 3.25 -9.99
CA THR A 104 -14.14 4.69 -9.92
C THR A 104 -15.25 5.10 -10.88
N TYR A 105 -15.21 4.63 -12.11
CA TYR A 105 -16.24 4.85 -13.12
C TYR A 105 -17.61 4.37 -12.64
N LEU A 106 -17.70 3.11 -12.17
CA LEU A 106 -18.95 2.57 -11.66
C LEU A 106 -19.51 3.36 -10.48
N LYS A 107 -18.65 3.79 -9.55
CA LYS A 107 -19.08 4.63 -8.43
C LYS A 107 -19.74 5.93 -8.93
N ASP A 108 -19.13 6.59 -9.89
CA ASP A 108 -19.59 7.88 -10.38
C ASP A 108 -20.92 7.72 -11.18
N GLU A 109 -21.03 6.67 -12.00
CA GLU A 109 -22.26 6.34 -12.74
C GLU A 109 -23.42 5.96 -11.80
N LEU A 110 -23.17 5.09 -10.82
CA LEU A 110 -24.20 4.69 -9.85
C LEU A 110 -24.63 5.87 -8.96
N ALA A 111 -23.71 6.77 -8.61
CA ALA A 111 -24.03 8.00 -7.89
C ALA A 111 -24.87 8.95 -8.74
N TYR A 112 -24.61 9.02 -10.05
CA TYR A 112 -25.43 9.81 -10.96
C TYR A 112 -26.86 9.25 -11.06
N ILE A 113 -27.01 7.92 -11.28
CA ILE A 113 -28.33 7.26 -11.31
C ILE A 113 -29.09 7.54 -10.00
N ALA A 114 -28.44 7.32 -8.86
CA ALA A 114 -29.07 7.56 -7.56
C ALA A 114 -29.45 9.03 -7.32
N SER A 115 -28.74 9.99 -7.91
CA SER A 115 -29.07 11.42 -7.77
C SER A 115 -30.39 11.81 -8.44
N THR A 116 -30.89 11.00 -9.39
CA THR A 116 -32.19 11.17 -10.04
C THR A 116 -33.34 10.52 -9.28
N HIS A 117 -33.04 9.83 -8.18
CA HIS A 117 -33.96 9.06 -7.35
C HIS A 117 -33.85 9.47 -5.87
N PRO A 118 -34.43 10.61 -5.48
CA PRO A 118 -34.29 11.14 -4.11
C PRO A 118 -34.90 10.24 -3.04
N GLU A 119 -35.81 9.33 -3.42
CA GLU A 119 -36.40 8.32 -2.55
C GLU A 119 -35.35 7.36 -1.92
N LEU A 120 -34.22 7.15 -2.57
CA LEU A 120 -33.11 6.32 -2.08
C LEU A 120 -32.41 6.92 -0.85
N GLU A 121 -32.54 8.23 -0.62
CA GLU A 121 -31.97 8.85 0.59
C GLU A 121 -32.69 8.41 1.88
N GLY A 122 -33.91 7.89 1.75
CA GLY A 122 -34.65 7.27 2.84
C GLY A 122 -34.32 5.78 3.07
N ASP A 123 -33.60 5.17 2.15
CA ASP A 123 -33.22 3.75 2.26
C ASP A 123 -31.94 3.59 3.10
N GLU A 124 -32.06 2.88 4.23
CA GLU A 124 -30.96 2.72 5.17
C GLU A 124 -29.84 1.84 4.60
N GLU A 125 -30.17 0.82 3.81
CA GLU A 125 -29.20 -0.09 3.19
C GLU A 125 -28.39 0.65 2.12
N TYR A 126 -29.06 1.46 1.27
CA TYR A 126 -28.42 2.32 0.30
C TYR A 126 -27.46 3.32 0.97
N MET A 127 -27.92 4.01 1.99
CA MET A 127 -27.12 4.99 2.71
C MET A 127 -25.93 4.35 3.43
N GLN A 128 -26.08 3.12 3.93
CA GLN A 128 -24.98 2.36 4.53
C GLN A 128 -23.95 1.96 3.49
N ALA A 129 -24.36 1.42 2.33
CA ALA A 129 -23.46 1.07 1.24
C ALA A 129 -22.70 2.29 0.70
N LYS A 130 -23.39 3.43 0.56
CA LYS A 130 -22.79 4.72 0.16
C LYS A 130 -21.71 5.18 1.16
N ARG A 131 -21.99 5.13 2.47
CA ARG A 131 -20.99 5.45 3.51
C ARG A 131 -19.80 4.51 3.45
N ASN A 132 -20.02 3.22 3.31
CA ASN A 132 -18.95 2.22 3.22
C ASN A 132 -18.02 2.48 2.02
N ILE A 133 -18.55 2.91 0.87
CA ILE A 133 -17.73 3.27 -0.30
C ILE A 133 -16.84 4.49 0.00
N VAL A 134 -17.38 5.52 0.67
CA VAL A 134 -16.60 6.70 1.06
C VAL A 134 -15.50 6.31 2.05
N ASP A 135 -15.81 5.42 2.98
CA ASP A 135 -14.83 4.90 3.95
C ASP A 135 -13.74 4.08 3.25
N CYS A 136 -14.10 3.24 2.27
CA CYS A 136 -13.12 2.51 1.44
C CYS A 136 -12.21 3.46 0.68
N ASP A 137 -12.73 4.53 0.06
CA ASP A 137 -11.94 5.53 -0.65
C ASP A 137 -10.96 6.24 0.29
N THR A 138 -11.39 6.56 1.50
CA THR A 138 -10.57 7.19 2.52
C THR A 138 -9.48 6.25 3.03
N GLN A 139 -9.85 5.00 3.34
CA GLN A 139 -8.91 3.97 3.77
C GLN A 139 -7.86 3.65 2.68
N TYR A 140 -8.29 3.54 1.42
CA TYR A 140 -7.39 3.34 0.28
C TYR A 140 -6.35 4.46 0.20
N ARG A 141 -6.80 5.72 0.19
CA ARG A 141 -5.93 6.89 0.10
C ARG A 141 -4.91 6.92 1.25
N ASN A 142 -5.38 6.70 2.49
CA ASN A 142 -4.51 6.69 3.66
C ASN A 142 -3.50 5.52 3.60
N THR A 143 -3.95 4.34 3.18
CA THR A 143 -3.08 3.16 3.07
C THR A 143 -2.00 3.35 2.00
N VAL A 144 -2.35 3.92 0.84
CA VAL A 144 -1.38 4.25 -0.23
C VAL A 144 -0.39 5.31 0.24
N MET A 145 -0.84 6.34 0.95
CA MET A 145 0.03 7.38 1.51
C MET A 145 1.03 6.78 2.51
N MET A 146 0.57 5.93 3.43
CA MET A 146 1.44 5.23 4.39
C MET A 146 2.42 4.29 3.68
N TYR A 147 1.95 3.49 2.73
CA TYR A 147 2.80 2.63 1.91
C TYR A 147 3.92 3.43 1.22
N ASN A 148 3.57 4.55 0.60
CA ASN A 148 4.53 5.38 -0.11
C ASN A 148 5.56 6.02 0.85
N ALA A 149 5.13 6.46 2.04
CA ALA A 149 6.03 6.97 3.07
C ALA A 149 7.03 5.88 3.52
N ASP A 150 6.56 4.66 3.77
CA ASP A 150 7.41 3.54 4.16
C ASP A 150 8.39 3.13 3.04
N VAL A 151 7.95 3.16 1.78
CA VAL A 151 8.80 2.92 0.61
C VAL A 151 9.89 3.98 0.50
N LEU A 152 9.57 5.24 0.73
CA LEU A 152 10.57 6.33 0.75
C LEU A 152 11.58 6.14 1.89
N GLY A 153 11.11 5.83 3.09
CA GLY A 153 11.97 5.51 4.24
C GLY A 153 12.90 4.33 3.95
N TYR A 154 12.36 3.24 3.44
CA TYR A 154 13.14 2.07 3.01
C TYR A 154 14.20 2.44 1.96
N ASN A 155 13.81 3.17 0.92
CA ASN A 155 14.73 3.59 -0.14
C ASN A 155 15.82 4.54 0.35
N TYR A 156 15.54 5.36 1.36
CA TYR A 156 16.53 6.22 2.03
C TYR A 156 17.56 5.36 2.75
N TRP A 157 17.12 4.43 3.62
CA TRP A 157 18.02 3.62 4.45
C TRP A 157 18.90 2.66 3.65
N ILE A 158 18.42 2.06 2.55
CA ILE A 158 19.28 1.23 1.68
C ILE A 158 20.36 2.01 0.94
N ARG A 159 20.24 3.35 0.88
CA ARG A 159 21.26 4.23 0.28
C ARG A 159 22.22 4.81 1.29
N PHE A 160 21.89 4.71 2.58
CA PHE A 160 22.66 5.31 3.65
C PHE A 160 24.06 4.68 3.75
N LEU A 161 25.09 5.53 3.83
CA LEU A 161 26.44 5.09 4.10
C LEU A 161 26.59 4.79 5.61
N PRO A 162 27.36 3.78 6.02
CA PRO A 162 28.27 2.94 5.25
C PRO A 162 27.63 1.67 4.65
N CYS A 163 26.35 1.42 4.85
CA CYS A 163 25.68 0.16 4.55
C CYS A 163 25.37 -0.06 3.06
N ARG A 164 25.48 0.98 2.25
CA ARG A 164 25.24 0.93 0.79
C ARG A 164 25.99 -0.22 0.09
N PHE A 165 27.24 -0.46 0.48
CA PHE A 165 28.05 -1.53 -0.12
C PHE A 165 27.49 -2.92 0.22
N VAL A 166 27.08 -3.11 1.48
CA VAL A 166 26.49 -4.37 1.96
C VAL A 166 25.19 -4.66 1.22
N PHE A 167 24.27 -3.68 1.13
CA PHE A 167 23.02 -3.85 0.39
C PHE A 167 23.22 -4.10 -1.09
N LYS A 168 24.24 -3.47 -1.71
CA LYS A 168 24.60 -3.76 -3.09
C LYS A 168 25.07 -5.19 -3.28
N MET A 169 25.87 -5.72 -2.35
CA MET A 169 26.36 -7.10 -2.36
C MET A 169 25.20 -8.10 -2.23
N PHE A 170 24.21 -7.83 -1.37
CA PHE A 170 22.98 -8.64 -1.21
C PHE A 170 21.90 -8.37 -2.26
N LYS A 171 22.19 -7.57 -3.31
CA LYS A 171 21.26 -7.23 -4.40
C LYS A 171 19.91 -6.67 -3.90
N VAL A 172 19.92 -5.95 -2.78
CA VAL A 172 18.71 -5.30 -2.26
C VAL A 172 18.26 -4.21 -3.23
N LYS A 173 17.04 -4.35 -3.74
CA LYS A 173 16.46 -3.45 -4.73
C LYS A 173 15.61 -2.37 -4.06
N LYS A 174 15.59 -1.19 -4.68
CA LYS A 174 14.63 -0.14 -4.34
C LYS A 174 13.20 -0.61 -4.61
N LYS A 175 12.28 -0.03 -3.87
CA LYS A 175 10.83 -0.23 -4.08
C LYS A 175 10.25 0.99 -4.78
N THR A 176 9.18 0.78 -5.55
CA THR A 176 8.44 1.84 -6.25
C THR A 176 7.21 2.24 -5.45
N PRO A 177 6.94 3.54 -5.31
CA PRO A 177 5.66 4.01 -4.80
C PRO A 177 4.50 3.60 -5.70
N ILE A 178 3.28 3.59 -5.15
CA ILE A 178 2.03 3.40 -5.90
C ILE A 178 1.48 4.78 -6.26
N SER A 179 1.02 4.92 -7.49
CA SER A 179 0.35 6.14 -8.00
C SER A 179 -1.14 6.15 -7.67
#